data_b531b0158986fbb63ec3f440f61f8e3d
#
_entry.id   b531b0158986fbb63ec3f440f61f8e3d
#
_cell.length_a   1.000
_cell.length_b   1.000
_cell.length_c   1.000
_cell.angle_alpha   90.00
_cell.angle_beta   90.00
_cell.angle_gamma   90.00
#
_symmetry.space_group_name_H-M   'P 1'
#
loop_
_entity.id
_entity.type
_entity.pdbx_description
1 polymer ?
#
loop_
_entity_poly.entity_id
_entity_poly.type
_entity_poly.pdbx_seq_one_letter_code
_entity_poly.pdbx_strand_id
1 'polypeptide(L)'
;TIAPHSAYNCTEDILMACTEMALEFDVPILTHIAETSQEEERWRETYEMPLVPWLKKLGFFDAKVIAAHCVHVDSGEIHTLEHFSVGVIHNPSSNLKLASGFAPITEMLSEGLSVGVGTDGPASNNDLDMFEEVRLASLVAKAVTSDPTALPARTALAMATILGAKALKLDHLTGSIEVGKRADLILLDLNTLHTQPTFSRDPDAIYSRLIYAAKSFDVTHVMVNGRWLMQDRILETIQEAPLLEAANDYANRIDAFLIEREGSVLSKLIAIGDATQEESYEVQIKVRIPDTKPILEKLTRDHYEIIRTAHYLEYDTYFSFDDPAESRLRYREDEFVDEKGNVFNVRYRLTLIGPVAEHSYPHSIFLSRSRFIAPAIHSLRFYREYFKPNSEIEINKDRLRWLIRYKGESFFINVDTILIPEVEGHFLEIKSRTWSRVDAEQKAELIPSLLKELVGDESTPVEMEYPEIALTEGKPQD
;
A
#
# COMPACT_ATOMS: atom_id res chain seq x y z
N THR A 1 3.45 -11.44 -19.84
CA THR A 1 2.58 -10.61 -18.97
C THR A 1 3.27 -9.33 -18.60
N ILE A 2 2.51 -8.25 -18.47
CA ILE A 2 2.90 -6.99 -17.85
C ILE A 2 2.23 -6.96 -16.48
N ALA A 3 2.97 -6.61 -15.43
CA ALA A 3 2.47 -6.77 -14.07
C ALA A 3 2.68 -5.49 -13.23
N PRO A 4 1.90 -4.40 -13.45
CA PRO A 4 1.83 -3.32 -12.48
C PRO A 4 1.26 -3.85 -11.17
N HIS A 5 1.82 -3.45 -10.04
CA HIS A 5 1.41 -4.01 -8.75
C HIS A 5 -0.10 -3.83 -8.51
N SER A 6 -0.55 -2.59 -8.49
CA SER A 6 -1.95 -2.22 -8.21
C SER A 6 -2.20 -0.77 -8.59
N ALA A 7 -3.45 -0.36 -8.65
CA ALA A 7 -3.81 1.02 -8.87
C ALA A 7 -3.35 1.95 -7.73
N TYR A 8 -3.32 1.49 -6.48
CA TYR A 8 -2.86 2.31 -5.35
C TYR A 8 -1.34 2.50 -5.28
N ASN A 9 -0.54 1.67 -5.97
CA ASN A 9 0.91 1.77 -6.03
C ASN A 9 1.45 2.34 -7.35
N CYS A 10 0.60 2.41 -8.38
CA CYS A 10 0.97 2.91 -9.70
C CYS A 10 0.20 4.20 -10.01
N THR A 11 0.85 5.15 -10.66
CA THR A 11 0.18 6.35 -11.16
C THR A 11 -0.67 6.01 -12.41
N GLU A 12 -1.62 6.89 -12.74
CA GLU A 12 -2.44 6.78 -13.95
C GLU A 12 -1.58 6.61 -15.21
N ASP A 13 -0.53 7.42 -15.35
CA ASP A 13 0.39 7.36 -16.51
C ASP A 13 1.09 5.99 -16.61
N ILE A 14 1.47 5.38 -15.47
CA ILE A 14 2.08 4.04 -15.46
C ILE A 14 1.07 2.99 -15.89
N LEU A 15 -0.17 3.06 -15.40
CA LEU A 15 -1.22 2.12 -15.78
C LEU A 15 -1.57 2.24 -17.26
N MET A 16 -1.65 3.46 -17.79
CA MET A 16 -1.85 3.71 -19.22
C MET A 16 -0.70 3.16 -20.06
N ALA A 17 0.55 3.44 -19.68
CA ALA A 17 1.72 2.91 -20.38
C ALA A 17 1.75 1.36 -20.36
N CYS A 18 1.36 0.73 -19.23
CA CYS A 18 1.21 -0.73 -19.15
C CYS A 18 0.13 -1.24 -20.10
N THR A 19 -0.98 -0.51 -20.24
CA THR A 19 -2.08 -0.86 -21.14
C THR A 19 -1.62 -0.78 -22.60
N GLU A 20 -0.95 0.30 -23.00
CA GLU A 20 -0.39 0.47 -24.35
C GLU A 20 0.60 -0.64 -24.70
N MET A 21 1.54 -0.95 -23.77
CA MET A 21 2.48 -2.06 -23.96
C MET A 21 1.77 -3.42 -24.06
N ALA A 22 0.75 -3.66 -23.26
CA ALA A 22 0.00 -4.92 -23.28
C ALA A 22 -0.73 -5.11 -24.62
N LEU A 23 -1.28 -4.03 -25.18
CA LEU A 23 -1.90 -4.03 -26.50
C LEU A 23 -0.86 -4.21 -27.63
N GLU A 24 0.28 -3.52 -27.55
CA GLU A 24 1.36 -3.61 -28.54
C GLU A 24 1.92 -5.04 -28.65
N PHE A 25 2.17 -5.69 -27.50
CA PHE A 25 2.77 -7.02 -27.45
C PHE A 25 1.74 -8.16 -27.41
N ASP A 26 0.43 -7.87 -27.44
CA ASP A 26 -0.67 -8.83 -27.29
C ASP A 26 -0.49 -9.77 -26.07
N VAL A 27 -0.08 -9.21 -24.94
CA VAL A 27 0.11 -9.94 -23.68
C VAL A 27 -0.87 -9.45 -22.62
N PRO A 28 -1.28 -10.28 -21.66
CA PRO A 28 -2.16 -9.84 -20.58
C PRO A 28 -1.44 -8.96 -19.56
N ILE A 29 -2.22 -8.08 -18.90
CA ILE A 29 -1.86 -7.40 -17.68
C ILE A 29 -2.30 -8.26 -16.49
N LEU A 30 -1.42 -8.43 -15.50
CA LEU A 30 -1.73 -9.05 -14.21
C LEU A 30 -1.58 -7.99 -13.11
N THR A 31 -2.63 -7.76 -12.31
CA THR A 31 -2.61 -6.76 -11.24
C THR A 31 -3.59 -7.09 -10.12
N HIS A 32 -3.39 -6.50 -8.93
CA HIS A 32 -4.34 -6.59 -7.82
C HIS A 32 -5.47 -5.57 -8.02
N ILE A 33 -6.70 -6.00 -7.81
CA ILE A 33 -7.90 -5.16 -7.95
C ILE A 33 -8.83 -5.39 -6.76
N ALA A 34 -9.20 -4.32 -6.07
CA ALA A 34 -10.20 -4.30 -4.99
C ALA A 34 -9.93 -5.37 -3.91
N GLU A 35 -8.69 -5.42 -3.44
CA GLU A 35 -8.25 -6.38 -2.42
C GLU A 35 -8.79 -6.01 -1.05
N THR A 36 -8.70 -4.74 -0.65
CA THR A 36 -9.05 -4.27 0.69
C THR A 36 -10.14 -3.19 0.65
N SER A 37 -10.93 -3.09 1.73
CA SER A 37 -11.94 -2.03 1.87
C SER A 37 -11.31 -0.62 1.84
N GLN A 38 -10.11 -0.48 2.41
CA GLN A 38 -9.38 0.79 2.41
C GLN A 38 -8.98 1.24 1.01
N GLU A 39 -8.68 0.30 0.10
CA GLU A 39 -8.45 0.61 -1.31
C GLU A 39 -9.69 1.23 -1.94
N GLU A 40 -10.85 0.61 -1.79
CA GLU A 40 -12.13 1.10 -2.32
C GLU A 40 -12.56 2.44 -1.71
N GLU A 41 -12.45 2.59 -0.39
CA GLU A 41 -12.75 3.83 0.31
C GLU A 41 -11.89 4.99 -0.21
N ARG A 42 -10.56 4.76 -0.33
CA ARG A 42 -9.63 5.76 -0.87
C ARG A 42 -9.97 6.14 -2.30
N TRP A 43 -10.37 5.17 -3.15
CA TRP A 43 -10.76 5.45 -4.54
C TRP A 43 -12.02 6.29 -4.61
N ARG A 44 -13.05 5.95 -3.84
CA ARG A 44 -14.30 6.73 -3.75
C ARG A 44 -14.06 8.15 -3.24
N GLU A 45 -13.18 8.33 -2.27
CA GLU A 45 -12.82 9.65 -1.76
C GLU A 45 -12.00 10.48 -2.76
N THR A 46 -11.12 9.85 -3.53
CA THR A 46 -10.17 10.56 -4.41
C THR A 46 -10.81 10.88 -5.77
N TYR A 47 -11.54 9.92 -6.34
CA TYR A 47 -12.06 9.98 -7.70
C TYR A 47 -13.58 10.04 -7.80
N GLU A 48 -14.30 10.06 -6.67
CA GLU A 48 -15.77 10.05 -6.57
C GLU A 48 -16.42 8.84 -7.27
N MET A 49 -15.68 7.75 -7.45
CA MET A 49 -16.16 6.51 -8.07
C MET A 49 -15.37 5.29 -7.56
N PRO A 50 -15.95 4.06 -7.64
CA PRO A 50 -15.23 2.83 -7.32
C PRO A 50 -14.07 2.54 -8.26
N LEU A 51 -13.18 1.63 -7.86
CA LEU A 51 -11.95 1.31 -8.61
C LEU A 51 -12.23 0.73 -10.00
N VAL A 52 -13.13 -0.26 -10.12
CA VAL A 52 -13.40 -0.92 -11.41
C VAL A 52 -13.99 0.05 -12.45
N PRO A 53 -15.01 0.87 -12.13
CA PRO A 53 -15.46 1.94 -13.01
C PRO A 53 -14.39 2.94 -13.41
N TRP A 54 -13.48 3.28 -12.48
CA TRP A 54 -12.37 4.19 -12.78
C TRP A 54 -11.38 3.57 -13.76
N LEU A 55 -10.96 2.32 -13.55
CA LEU A 55 -10.10 1.58 -14.49
C LEU A 55 -10.74 1.46 -15.87
N LYS A 56 -12.07 1.21 -15.94
CA LYS A 56 -12.82 1.24 -17.20
C LYS A 56 -12.75 2.59 -17.90
N LYS A 57 -12.96 3.69 -17.15
CA LYS A 57 -12.86 5.06 -17.69
C LYS A 57 -11.47 5.36 -18.22
N LEU A 58 -10.43 4.81 -17.61
CA LEU A 58 -9.05 4.94 -18.06
C LEU A 58 -8.74 4.15 -19.35
N GLY A 59 -9.61 3.24 -19.77
CA GLY A 59 -9.37 2.32 -20.88
C GLY A 59 -8.49 1.13 -20.51
N PHE A 60 -8.27 0.87 -19.24
CA PHE A 60 -7.40 -0.20 -18.74
C PHE A 60 -7.84 -1.59 -19.20
N PHE A 61 -9.15 -1.80 -19.33
CA PHE A 61 -9.73 -3.07 -19.78
C PHE A 61 -9.76 -3.25 -21.30
N ASP A 62 -9.22 -2.32 -22.09
CA ASP A 62 -9.02 -2.52 -23.53
C ASP A 62 -7.95 -3.58 -23.81
N ALA A 63 -7.02 -3.77 -22.87
CA ALA A 63 -6.08 -4.89 -22.83
C ALA A 63 -6.70 -6.15 -22.18
N LYS A 64 -6.07 -7.31 -22.39
CA LYS A 64 -6.43 -8.53 -21.67
C LYS A 64 -6.00 -8.37 -20.21
N VAL A 65 -6.92 -8.40 -19.25
CA VAL A 65 -6.61 -8.21 -17.82
C VAL A 65 -6.84 -9.49 -17.04
N ILE A 66 -5.94 -9.76 -16.09
CA ILE A 66 -6.02 -10.79 -15.05
C ILE A 66 -6.00 -10.04 -13.72
N ALA A 67 -7.10 -10.11 -12.98
CA ALA A 67 -7.32 -9.42 -11.73
C ALA A 67 -7.14 -10.39 -10.55
N ALA A 68 -6.18 -10.13 -9.67
CA ALA A 68 -6.05 -10.85 -8.41
C ALA A 68 -7.01 -10.26 -7.38
N HIS A 69 -7.51 -11.11 -6.48
CA HIS A 69 -8.39 -10.86 -5.34
C HIS A 69 -9.84 -10.51 -5.70
N CYS A 70 -10.16 -9.33 -6.18
CA CYS A 70 -11.54 -8.86 -6.42
C CYS A 70 -12.46 -9.10 -5.21
N VAL A 71 -12.01 -8.77 -4.00
CA VAL A 71 -12.75 -9.00 -2.75
C VAL A 71 -13.89 -8.01 -2.59
N HIS A 72 -13.61 -6.73 -2.84
CA HIS A 72 -14.54 -5.62 -2.61
C HIS A 72 -15.14 -5.10 -3.90
N VAL A 73 -15.77 -5.99 -4.68
CA VAL A 73 -16.49 -5.63 -5.91
C VAL A 73 -17.98 -5.89 -5.73
N ASP A 74 -18.81 -5.00 -6.27
CA ASP A 74 -20.26 -5.16 -6.31
C ASP A 74 -20.74 -5.83 -7.61
N SER A 75 -22.04 -6.15 -7.69
CA SER A 75 -22.65 -6.82 -8.85
C SER A 75 -22.47 -6.03 -10.16
N GLY A 76 -22.45 -4.70 -10.11
CA GLY A 76 -22.24 -3.84 -11.29
C GLY A 76 -20.79 -3.89 -11.77
N GLU A 77 -19.86 -3.99 -10.83
CA GLU A 77 -18.44 -4.16 -11.11
C GLU A 77 -18.14 -5.57 -11.65
N ILE A 78 -18.76 -6.61 -11.08
CA ILE A 78 -18.70 -7.99 -11.58
C ILE A 78 -19.19 -8.04 -13.04
N HIS A 79 -20.32 -7.43 -13.34
CA HIS A 79 -20.83 -7.34 -14.70
C HIS A 79 -19.86 -6.58 -15.64
N THR A 80 -19.20 -5.53 -15.14
CA THR A 80 -18.16 -4.81 -15.90
C THR A 80 -16.97 -5.71 -16.20
N LEU A 81 -16.46 -6.44 -15.21
CA LEU A 81 -15.36 -7.38 -15.38
C LEU A 81 -15.70 -8.51 -16.37
N GLU A 82 -16.95 -9.02 -16.33
CA GLU A 82 -17.46 -10.02 -17.27
C GLU A 82 -17.51 -9.48 -18.70
N HIS A 83 -18.09 -8.29 -18.87
CA HIS A 83 -18.20 -7.63 -20.18
C HIS A 83 -16.84 -7.49 -20.90
N PHE A 84 -15.79 -7.18 -20.16
CA PHE A 84 -14.41 -7.09 -20.67
C PHE A 84 -13.67 -8.43 -20.64
N SER A 85 -14.36 -9.52 -20.27
CA SER A 85 -13.77 -10.85 -20.14
C SER A 85 -12.53 -10.88 -19.25
N VAL A 86 -12.49 -10.10 -18.17
CA VAL A 86 -11.40 -10.11 -17.21
C VAL A 86 -11.28 -11.49 -16.55
N GLY A 87 -10.07 -12.03 -16.47
CA GLY A 87 -9.82 -13.24 -15.69
C GLY A 87 -9.65 -12.90 -14.21
N VAL A 88 -10.32 -13.57 -13.31
CA VAL A 88 -10.18 -13.34 -11.86
C VAL A 88 -9.37 -14.47 -11.22
N ILE A 89 -8.45 -14.14 -10.33
CA ILE A 89 -7.69 -15.12 -9.52
C ILE A 89 -8.04 -14.93 -8.06
N HIS A 90 -8.71 -15.92 -7.51
CA HIS A 90 -9.10 -15.97 -6.11
C HIS A 90 -7.97 -16.52 -5.25
N ASN A 91 -7.58 -15.78 -4.20
CA ASN A 91 -6.48 -16.12 -3.29
C ASN A 91 -7.01 -16.28 -1.86
N PRO A 92 -7.72 -17.37 -1.54
CA PRO A 92 -8.45 -17.48 -0.28
C PRO A 92 -7.58 -17.42 0.96
N SER A 93 -6.42 -18.08 1.00
CA SER A 93 -5.51 -18.02 2.16
C SER A 93 -5.00 -16.62 2.41
N SER A 94 -4.56 -15.91 1.37
CA SER A 94 -4.11 -14.53 1.47
C SER A 94 -5.22 -13.63 1.99
N ASN A 95 -6.41 -13.69 1.39
CA ASN A 95 -7.55 -12.88 1.79
C ASN A 95 -7.95 -13.09 3.26
N LEU A 96 -7.87 -14.34 3.74
CA LEU A 96 -8.16 -14.68 5.14
C LEU A 96 -7.03 -14.25 6.08
N LYS A 97 -5.79 -14.54 5.72
CA LYS A 97 -4.62 -14.23 6.56
C LYS A 97 -4.44 -12.73 6.76
N LEU A 98 -4.66 -11.93 5.72
CA LEU A 98 -4.55 -10.47 5.75
C LEU A 98 -5.85 -9.77 6.18
N ALA A 99 -6.91 -10.56 6.46
CA ALA A 99 -8.24 -10.05 6.80
C ALA A 99 -8.82 -9.09 5.72
N SER A 100 -8.47 -9.32 4.45
CA SER A 100 -8.96 -8.53 3.32
C SER A 100 -10.47 -8.71 3.11
N GLY A 101 -11.03 -9.89 3.44
CA GLY A 101 -12.46 -10.18 3.32
C GLY A 101 -12.77 -11.42 2.48
N PHE A 102 -14.00 -11.50 1.98
CA PHE A 102 -14.50 -12.63 1.20
C PHE A 102 -14.89 -12.20 -0.20
N ALA A 103 -14.16 -12.67 -1.20
CA ALA A 103 -14.50 -12.40 -2.59
C ALA A 103 -15.84 -13.07 -2.99
N PRO A 104 -16.72 -12.40 -3.75
CA PRO A 104 -18.04 -12.91 -4.15
C PRO A 104 -17.96 -13.94 -5.30
N ILE A 105 -17.19 -15.02 -5.09
CA ILE A 105 -16.81 -16.00 -6.13
C ILE A 105 -18.03 -16.72 -6.73
N THR A 106 -19.05 -17.01 -5.93
CA THR A 106 -20.28 -17.66 -6.42
C THR A 106 -21.03 -16.77 -7.39
N GLU A 107 -21.10 -15.48 -7.12
CA GLU A 107 -21.72 -14.50 -8.01
C GLU A 107 -20.91 -14.33 -9.30
N MET A 108 -19.59 -14.16 -9.20
CA MET A 108 -18.68 -14.07 -10.35
C MET A 108 -18.83 -15.25 -11.31
N LEU A 109 -18.88 -16.48 -10.77
CA LEU A 109 -19.07 -17.69 -11.58
C LEU A 109 -20.47 -17.77 -12.20
N SER A 110 -21.52 -17.32 -11.49
CA SER A 110 -22.90 -17.30 -12.01
C SER A 110 -23.08 -16.27 -13.12
N GLU A 111 -22.35 -15.15 -13.07
CA GLU A 111 -22.32 -14.13 -14.13
C GLU A 111 -21.42 -14.54 -15.32
N GLY A 112 -20.72 -15.67 -15.25
CA GLY A 112 -19.93 -16.22 -16.37
C GLY A 112 -18.45 -15.83 -16.36
N LEU A 113 -17.96 -15.13 -15.34
CA LEU A 113 -16.53 -14.83 -15.19
C LEU A 113 -15.69 -16.10 -15.10
N SER A 114 -14.55 -16.09 -15.75
CA SER A 114 -13.53 -17.13 -15.58
C SER A 114 -12.74 -16.85 -14.30
N VAL A 115 -12.97 -17.69 -13.29
CA VAL A 115 -12.30 -17.57 -11.99
C VAL A 115 -11.32 -18.73 -11.82
N GLY A 116 -10.05 -18.40 -11.59
CA GLY A 116 -9.01 -19.31 -11.16
C GLY A 116 -8.74 -19.23 -9.66
N VAL A 117 -7.87 -20.11 -9.17
CA VAL A 117 -7.35 -20.09 -7.79
C VAL A 117 -5.86 -19.83 -7.81
N GLY A 118 -5.37 -19.05 -6.89
CA GLY A 118 -3.95 -18.73 -6.70
C GLY A 118 -3.57 -18.70 -5.23
N THR A 119 -2.28 -18.80 -4.97
CA THR A 119 -1.71 -18.77 -3.62
C THR A 119 -1.39 -17.36 -3.13
N ASP A 120 -1.26 -16.40 -4.06
CA ASP A 120 -0.55 -15.15 -3.80
C ASP A 120 0.93 -15.39 -3.45
N GLY A 121 1.64 -14.42 -2.91
CA GLY A 121 3.04 -14.55 -2.54
C GLY A 121 3.28 -15.29 -1.21
N PRO A 122 4.52 -15.78 -0.96
CA PRO A 122 4.85 -16.51 0.27
C PRO A 122 4.59 -15.72 1.55
N ALA A 123 4.68 -14.39 1.54
CA ALA A 123 4.41 -13.57 2.71
C ALA A 123 2.93 -13.59 3.11
N SER A 124 2.04 -13.71 2.13
CA SER A 124 0.58 -13.71 2.32
C SER A 124 0.00 -15.11 2.48
N ASN A 125 0.74 -16.16 2.11
CA ASN A 125 0.26 -17.55 2.10
C ASN A 125 1.08 -18.47 3.02
N ASN A 126 2.39 -18.49 2.93
CA ASN A 126 3.44 -19.28 3.56
C ASN A 126 3.84 -20.53 2.78
N ASP A 127 2.97 -21.53 2.62
CA ASP A 127 3.32 -22.85 2.07
C ASP A 127 3.05 -23.02 0.56
N LEU A 128 2.24 -22.15 -0.02
CA LEU A 128 1.85 -22.13 -1.44
C LEU A 128 1.16 -23.44 -1.88
N ASP A 129 0.38 -24.07 -0.98
CA ASP A 129 -0.32 -25.33 -1.26
C ASP A 129 -1.61 -25.11 -2.06
N MET A 130 -1.59 -25.40 -3.36
CA MET A 130 -2.77 -25.27 -4.24
C MET A 130 -3.93 -26.18 -3.86
N PHE A 131 -3.72 -27.34 -3.19
CA PHE A 131 -4.80 -28.19 -2.70
C PHE A 131 -5.53 -27.52 -1.55
N GLU A 132 -4.81 -26.81 -0.67
CA GLU A 132 -5.42 -26.03 0.40
C GLU A 132 -6.23 -24.88 -0.17
N GLU A 133 -5.69 -24.12 -1.14
CA GLU A 133 -6.39 -23.01 -1.76
C GLU A 133 -7.72 -23.43 -2.38
N VAL A 134 -7.73 -24.50 -3.16
CA VAL A 134 -8.96 -25.00 -3.80
C VAL A 134 -9.98 -25.47 -2.78
N ARG A 135 -9.53 -26.13 -1.70
CA ARG A 135 -10.38 -26.55 -0.59
C ARG A 135 -10.97 -25.36 0.14
N LEU A 136 -10.15 -24.35 0.47
CA LEU A 136 -10.61 -23.14 1.14
C LEU A 136 -11.59 -22.36 0.26
N ALA A 137 -11.33 -22.20 -1.02
CA ALA A 137 -12.26 -21.56 -1.94
C ALA A 137 -13.67 -22.17 -1.85
N SER A 138 -13.77 -23.53 -1.88
CA SER A 138 -15.05 -24.21 -1.76
C SER A 138 -15.70 -24.07 -0.37
N LEU A 139 -14.93 -24.17 0.70
CA LEU A 139 -15.47 -24.10 2.07
C LEU A 139 -15.91 -22.68 2.44
N VAL A 140 -15.11 -21.69 2.09
CA VAL A 140 -15.41 -20.28 2.36
C VAL A 140 -16.66 -19.84 1.59
N ALA A 141 -16.78 -20.21 0.31
CA ALA A 141 -17.97 -19.91 -0.48
C ALA A 141 -19.26 -20.43 0.18
N LYS A 142 -19.25 -21.69 0.70
CA LYS A 142 -20.38 -22.27 1.43
C LYS A 142 -20.68 -21.52 2.73
N ALA A 143 -19.65 -21.17 3.48
CA ALA A 143 -19.81 -20.48 4.75
C ALA A 143 -20.41 -19.07 4.56
N VAL A 144 -19.90 -18.31 3.58
CA VAL A 144 -20.35 -16.94 3.32
C VAL A 144 -21.78 -16.90 2.78
N THR A 145 -22.12 -17.82 1.89
CA THR A 145 -23.49 -17.89 1.31
C THR A 145 -24.50 -18.61 2.22
N SER A 146 -24.04 -19.28 3.27
CA SER A 146 -24.85 -20.19 4.09
C SER A 146 -25.56 -21.29 3.25
N ASP A 147 -24.98 -21.65 2.10
CA ASP A 147 -25.48 -22.64 1.18
C ASP A 147 -24.46 -23.79 1.01
N PRO A 148 -24.77 -25.02 1.46
CA PRO A 148 -23.88 -26.16 1.32
C PRO A 148 -23.67 -26.59 -0.14
N THR A 149 -24.48 -26.12 -1.08
CA THR A 149 -24.37 -26.40 -2.50
C THR A 149 -23.53 -25.36 -3.27
N ALA A 150 -23.23 -24.22 -2.66
CA ALA A 150 -22.37 -23.20 -3.25
C ALA A 150 -20.99 -23.79 -3.58
N LEU A 151 -20.43 -23.42 -4.72
CA LEU A 151 -19.14 -23.86 -5.24
C LEU A 151 -18.86 -25.36 -5.01
N PRO A 152 -19.56 -26.25 -5.76
CA PRO A 152 -19.38 -27.68 -5.60
C PRO A 152 -17.97 -28.14 -5.98
N ALA A 153 -17.52 -29.28 -5.46
CA ALA A 153 -16.16 -29.80 -5.63
C ALA A 153 -15.70 -29.87 -7.11
N ARG A 154 -16.61 -30.24 -8.01
CA ARG A 154 -16.32 -30.26 -9.46
C ARG A 154 -15.98 -28.87 -10.01
N THR A 155 -16.71 -27.83 -9.59
CA THR A 155 -16.45 -26.45 -10.01
C THR A 155 -15.16 -25.93 -9.38
N ALA A 156 -14.90 -26.24 -8.10
CA ALA A 156 -13.65 -25.90 -7.45
C ALA A 156 -12.42 -26.53 -8.16
N LEU A 157 -12.52 -27.81 -8.58
CA LEU A 157 -11.48 -28.41 -9.41
C LEU A 157 -11.33 -27.70 -10.77
N ALA A 158 -12.43 -27.30 -11.39
CA ALA A 158 -12.38 -26.56 -12.64
C ALA A 158 -11.67 -25.20 -12.48
N MET A 159 -11.84 -24.52 -11.33
CA MET A 159 -11.09 -23.28 -11.02
C MET A 159 -9.58 -23.52 -10.93
N ALA A 160 -9.16 -24.67 -10.43
CA ALA A 160 -7.74 -25.05 -10.38
C ALA A 160 -7.20 -25.59 -11.73
N THR A 161 -8.04 -25.77 -12.72
CA THR A 161 -7.69 -26.37 -14.02
C THR A 161 -8.19 -25.49 -15.17
N ILE A 162 -9.26 -25.88 -15.85
CA ILE A 162 -9.73 -25.25 -17.09
C ILE A 162 -10.23 -23.80 -16.87
N LEU A 163 -10.91 -23.49 -15.78
CA LEU A 163 -11.35 -22.11 -15.50
C LEU A 163 -10.16 -21.22 -15.16
N GLY A 164 -9.18 -21.75 -14.40
CA GLY A 164 -7.92 -21.06 -14.12
C GLY A 164 -7.15 -20.78 -15.43
N ALA A 165 -7.03 -21.77 -16.31
CA ALA A 165 -6.41 -21.58 -17.62
C ALA A 165 -7.14 -20.53 -18.45
N LYS A 166 -8.49 -20.49 -18.44
CA LYS A 166 -9.28 -19.44 -19.09
C LYS A 166 -9.05 -18.07 -18.48
N ALA A 167 -9.02 -17.96 -17.16
CA ALA A 167 -8.71 -16.70 -16.46
C ALA A 167 -7.33 -16.17 -16.89
N LEU A 168 -6.34 -17.05 -17.03
CA LEU A 168 -4.99 -16.73 -17.50
C LEU A 168 -4.87 -16.56 -19.02
N LYS A 169 -5.95 -16.74 -19.80
CA LYS A 169 -5.96 -16.72 -21.28
C LYS A 169 -5.08 -17.84 -21.91
N LEU A 170 -4.91 -18.96 -21.20
CA LEU A 170 -4.07 -20.09 -21.60
C LEU A 170 -4.87 -21.40 -21.87
N ASP A 171 -6.19 -21.35 -21.87
CA ASP A 171 -7.06 -22.52 -22.03
C ASP A 171 -6.91 -23.24 -23.38
N HIS A 172 -6.40 -22.55 -24.41
CA HIS A 172 -6.02 -23.14 -25.68
C HIS A 172 -4.73 -23.98 -25.58
N LEU A 173 -3.91 -23.78 -24.53
CA LEU A 173 -2.63 -24.49 -24.31
C LEU A 173 -2.71 -25.56 -23.23
N THR A 174 -3.49 -25.33 -22.16
CA THR A 174 -3.50 -26.18 -20.97
C THR A 174 -4.86 -26.14 -20.25
N GLY A 175 -4.95 -26.76 -19.06
CA GLY A 175 -6.14 -26.76 -18.19
C GLY A 175 -7.09 -27.93 -18.43
N SER A 176 -6.89 -28.73 -19.48
CA SER A 176 -7.66 -29.96 -19.75
C SER A 176 -6.81 -30.98 -20.49
N ILE A 177 -7.16 -32.27 -20.38
CA ILE A 177 -6.47 -33.36 -21.07
C ILE A 177 -7.13 -33.54 -22.43
N GLU A 178 -6.59 -32.87 -23.44
CA GLU A 178 -7.07 -32.86 -24.80
C GLU A 178 -5.93 -33.01 -25.80
N VAL A 179 -6.19 -33.65 -26.95
CA VAL A 179 -5.21 -33.75 -28.02
C VAL A 179 -4.85 -32.36 -28.55
N GLY A 180 -3.55 -32.05 -28.59
CA GLY A 180 -3.03 -30.77 -29.05
C GLY A 180 -2.70 -29.78 -27.91
N LYS A 181 -3.14 -30.05 -26.69
CA LYS A 181 -2.72 -29.28 -25.51
C LYS A 181 -1.41 -29.80 -24.92
N ARG A 182 -0.79 -28.96 -24.11
CA ARG A 182 0.43 -29.33 -23.38
C ARG A 182 0.14 -30.42 -22.36
N ALA A 183 1.07 -31.34 -22.18
CA ALA A 183 1.00 -32.31 -21.10
C ALA A 183 1.48 -31.68 -19.78
N ASP A 184 0.60 -30.93 -19.15
CA ASP A 184 0.73 -30.38 -17.81
C ASP A 184 -0.17 -31.22 -16.90
N LEU A 185 0.44 -32.20 -16.21
CA LEU A 185 -0.26 -33.29 -15.53
C LEU A 185 0.32 -33.53 -14.13
N ILE A 186 -0.55 -33.90 -13.19
CA ILE A 186 -0.17 -34.44 -11.89
C ILE A 186 -0.80 -35.83 -11.71
N LEU A 187 -0.10 -36.72 -11.02
CA LEU A 187 -0.62 -38.02 -10.60
C LEU A 187 -0.72 -38.03 -9.08
N LEU A 188 -1.88 -38.47 -8.57
CA LEU A 188 -2.13 -38.58 -7.14
C LEU A 188 -2.30 -40.03 -6.72
N ASP A 189 -1.73 -40.38 -5.56
CA ASP A 189 -2.04 -41.61 -4.86
C ASP A 189 -3.25 -41.39 -3.94
N LEU A 190 -4.41 -41.92 -4.35
CA LEU A 190 -5.64 -41.83 -3.57
C LEU A 190 -5.90 -43.12 -2.75
N ASN A 191 -4.88 -43.98 -2.57
CA ASN A 191 -5.00 -45.20 -1.76
C ASN A 191 -4.39 -45.00 -0.35
N THR A 192 -4.65 -43.84 0.26
CA THR A 192 -4.16 -43.45 1.57
C THR A 192 -5.31 -43.49 2.61
N LEU A 193 -4.97 -43.51 3.90
CA LEU A 193 -5.98 -43.59 4.98
C LEU A 193 -7.00 -42.44 4.94
N HIS A 194 -6.54 -41.22 4.65
CA HIS A 194 -7.41 -40.03 4.65
C HIS A 194 -8.25 -39.90 3.37
N THR A 195 -7.93 -40.64 2.31
CA THR A 195 -8.70 -40.65 1.06
C THR A 195 -9.65 -41.85 0.94
N GLN A 196 -9.62 -42.78 1.87
CA GLN A 196 -10.50 -43.96 1.91
C GLN A 196 -11.70 -43.71 2.83
N PRO A 197 -12.86 -44.43 2.67
CA PRO A 197 -13.13 -45.45 1.62
C PRO A 197 -13.51 -44.85 0.28
N THR A 198 -13.42 -45.68 -0.79
CA THR A 198 -13.86 -45.31 -2.13
C THR A 198 -15.30 -45.71 -2.36
N PHE A 199 -16.15 -44.79 -2.79
CA PHE A 199 -17.53 -45.06 -3.16
C PHE A 199 -17.66 -45.19 -4.68
N SER A 200 -18.27 -46.27 -5.17
CA SER A 200 -18.40 -46.58 -6.60
C SER A 200 -19.75 -46.23 -7.20
N ARG A 201 -20.76 -45.92 -6.36
CA ARG A 201 -22.13 -45.62 -6.83
C ARG A 201 -22.27 -44.25 -7.48
N ASP A 202 -21.51 -43.28 -7.01
CA ASP A 202 -21.52 -41.92 -7.50
C ASP A 202 -20.20 -41.65 -8.30
N PRO A 203 -20.29 -41.49 -9.61
CA PRO A 203 -19.10 -41.18 -10.44
C PRO A 203 -18.48 -39.81 -10.06
N ASP A 204 -19.23 -38.90 -9.46
CA ASP A 204 -18.75 -37.59 -9.05
C ASP A 204 -18.10 -37.60 -7.65
N ALA A 205 -18.14 -38.74 -6.93
CA ALA A 205 -17.49 -38.90 -5.61
C ALA A 205 -15.97 -38.62 -5.68
N ILE A 206 -15.34 -38.81 -6.84
CA ILE A 206 -13.93 -38.49 -7.07
C ILE A 206 -13.61 -37.01 -6.84
N TYR A 207 -14.50 -36.10 -7.25
CA TYR A 207 -14.30 -34.65 -7.05
C TYR A 207 -14.27 -34.29 -5.58
N SER A 208 -15.18 -34.86 -4.78
CA SER A 208 -15.19 -34.65 -3.32
C SER A 208 -13.92 -35.17 -2.66
N ARG A 209 -13.40 -36.33 -3.10
CA ARG A 209 -12.11 -36.86 -2.58
C ARG A 209 -10.96 -35.97 -2.94
N LEU A 210 -10.88 -35.47 -4.17
CA LEU A 210 -9.82 -34.56 -4.61
C LEU A 210 -9.83 -33.23 -3.85
N ILE A 211 -11.00 -32.64 -3.65
CA ILE A 211 -11.11 -31.30 -3.06
C ILE A 211 -11.07 -31.32 -1.54
N TYR A 212 -11.74 -32.29 -0.89
CA TYR A 212 -11.91 -32.26 0.58
C TYR A 212 -10.98 -33.23 1.32
N ALA A 213 -10.46 -34.26 0.67
CA ALA A 213 -9.63 -35.26 1.32
C ALA A 213 -8.17 -35.26 0.86
N ALA A 214 -7.90 -35.18 -0.45
CA ALA A 214 -6.53 -35.18 -0.97
C ALA A 214 -5.71 -33.98 -0.49
N LYS A 215 -4.39 -34.18 -0.46
CA LYS A 215 -3.40 -33.21 -0.01
C LYS A 215 -2.28 -33.12 -1.06
N SER A 216 -1.50 -32.03 -1.02
CA SER A 216 -0.34 -31.86 -1.93
C SER A 216 0.65 -33.02 -1.84
N PHE A 217 0.86 -33.60 -0.65
CA PHE A 217 1.78 -34.74 -0.48
C PHE A 217 1.25 -36.06 -1.07
N ASP A 218 -0.02 -36.13 -1.51
CA ASP A 218 -0.55 -37.28 -2.28
C ASP A 218 -0.11 -37.24 -3.74
N VAL A 219 0.43 -36.12 -4.23
CA VAL A 219 1.00 -36.00 -5.57
C VAL A 219 2.28 -36.83 -5.65
N THR A 220 2.32 -37.74 -6.59
CA THR A 220 3.47 -38.63 -6.79
C THR A 220 4.32 -38.24 -7.97
N HIS A 221 3.71 -37.67 -9.01
CA HIS A 221 4.40 -37.29 -10.26
C HIS A 221 3.88 -35.93 -10.72
N VAL A 222 4.78 -35.12 -11.29
CA VAL A 222 4.45 -33.81 -11.89
C VAL A 222 5.11 -33.74 -13.26
N MET A 223 4.32 -33.40 -14.27
CA MET A 223 4.78 -33.17 -15.63
C MET A 223 4.35 -31.78 -16.09
N VAL A 224 5.25 -31.04 -16.72
CA VAL A 224 4.96 -29.72 -17.32
C VAL A 224 5.50 -29.71 -18.74
N ASN A 225 4.63 -29.37 -19.68
CA ASN A 225 4.94 -29.37 -21.13
C ASN A 225 5.62 -30.68 -21.61
N GLY A 226 5.14 -31.82 -21.08
CA GLY A 226 5.66 -33.16 -21.42
C GLY A 226 6.98 -33.53 -20.74
N ARG A 227 7.55 -32.67 -19.88
CA ARG A 227 8.77 -32.94 -19.13
C ARG A 227 8.44 -33.30 -17.69
N TRP A 228 8.98 -34.39 -17.17
CA TRP A 228 8.90 -34.73 -15.77
C TRP A 228 9.66 -33.70 -14.90
N LEU A 229 9.01 -33.16 -13.89
CA LEU A 229 9.60 -32.32 -12.85
C LEU A 229 9.74 -33.08 -11.54
N MET A 230 8.85 -34.05 -11.31
CA MET A 230 8.87 -34.93 -10.14
C MET A 230 8.39 -36.33 -10.57
N GLN A 231 9.06 -37.39 -10.11
CA GLN A 231 8.66 -38.80 -10.27
C GLN A 231 8.82 -39.50 -8.92
N ASP A 232 7.83 -40.30 -8.53
CA ASP A 232 7.81 -41.03 -7.26
C ASP A 232 8.15 -40.14 -6.05
N ARG A 233 7.66 -38.90 -6.04
CA ARG A 233 7.94 -37.83 -5.04
C ARG A 233 9.39 -37.34 -5.00
N ILE A 234 10.20 -37.68 -6.00
CA ILE A 234 11.59 -37.20 -6.15
C ILE A 234 11.60 -36.07 -7.18
N LEU A 235 12.08 -34.89 -6.80
CA LEU A 235 12.25 -33.75 -7.70
C LEU A 235 13.42 -33.99 -8.66
N GLU A 236 13.16 -33.82 -9.96
CA GLU A 236 14.16 -34.05 -11.03
C GLU A 236 15.00 -32.79 -11.33
N THR A 237 14.49 -31.62 -10.94
CA THR A 237 15.08 -30.32 -11.32
C THR A 237 15.71 -29.57 -10.15
N ILE A 238 15.43 -29.97 -8.92
CA ILE A 238 15.84 -29.28 -7.69
C ILE A 238 16.43 -30.33 -6.75
N GLN A 239 17.54 -29.99 -6.11
CA GLN A 239 18.11 -30.76 -4.99
C GLN A 239 17.63 -30.13 -3.68
N GLU A 240 16.80 -30.85 -2.92
CA GLU A 240 16.16 -30.31 -1.71
C GLU A 240 17.15 -29.99 -0.60
N ALA A 241 18.12 -30.87 -0.30
CA ALA A 241 19.02 -30.68 0.81
C ALA A 241 19.88 -29.41 0.71
N PRO A 242 20.57 -29.10 -0.41
CA PRO A 242 21.28 -27.84 -0.58
C PRO A 242 20.37 -26.61 -0.54
N LEU A 243 19.11 -26.73 -1.00
CA LEU A 243 18.15 -25.63 -0.98
C LEU A 243 17.70 -25.32 0.44
N LEU A 244 17.42 -26.34 1.26
CA LEU A 244 17.11 -26.18 2.69
C LEU A 244 18.27 -25.55 3.48
N GLU A 245 19.52 -25.97 3.19
CA GLU A 245 20.70 -25.38 3.79
C GLU A 245 20.81 -23.87 3.43
N ALA A 246 20.67 -23.55 2.15
CA ALA A 246 20.70 -22.15 1.69
C ALA A 246 19.56 -21.32 2.31
N ALA A 247 18.34 -21.87 2.44
CA ALA A 247 17.21 -21.20 3.07
C ALA A 247 17.48 -20.86 4.55
N ASN A 248 18.07 -21.82 5.29
CA ASN A 248 18.47 -21.61 6.69
C ASN A 248 19.58 -20.54 6.81
N ASP A 249 20.52 -20.51 5.88
CA ASP A 249 21.57 -19.50 5.84
C ASP A 249 20.99 -18.10 5.62
N TYR A 250 20.02 -17.97 4.70
CA TYR A 250 19.30 -16.71 4.51
C TYR A 250 18.49 -16.30 5.75
N ALA A 251 17.80 -17.23 6.40
CA ALA A 251 17.08 -16.97 7.65
C ALA A 251 18.02 -16.41 8.74
N ASN A 252 19.16 -17.05 8.95
CA ASN A 252 20.17 -16.57 9.91
C ASN A 252 20.70 -15.16 9.57
N ARG A 253 20.89 -14.86 8.29
CA ARG A 253 21.33 -13.53 7.85
C ARG A 253 20.23 -12.48 8.04
N ILE A 254 18.96 -12.83 7.82
CA ILE A 254 17.82 -11.94 8.08
C ILE A 254 17.69 -11.68 9.57
N ASP A 255 17.78 -12.72 10.41
CA ASP A 255 17.73 -12.57 11.86
C ASP A 255 18.87 -11.67 12.39
N ALA A 256 20.11 -11.87 11.92
CA ALA A 256 21.23 -11.01 12.27
C ALA A 256 20.98 -9.54 11.87
N PHE A 257 20.47 -9.31 10.67
CA PHE A 257 20.11 -7.98 10.18
C PHE A 257 18.97 -7.34 11.01
N LEU A 258 17.93 -8.11 11.37
CA LEU A 258 16.84 -7.62 12.20
C LEU A 258 17.32 -7.26 13.61
N ILE A 259 18.15 -8.11 14.21
CA ILE A 259 18.75 -7.84 15.53
C ILE A 259 19.58 -6.56 15.50
N GLU A 260 20.41 -6.36 14.48
CA GLU A 260 21.17 -5.12 14.29
C GLU A 260 20.26 -3.90 14.14
N ARG A 261 19.15 -4.04 13.41
CA ARG A 261 18.15 -2.97 13.23
C ARG A 261 17.29 -2.69 14.46
N GLU A 262 17.02 -3.68 15.32
CA GLU A 262 16.15 -3.51 16.50
C GLU A 262 16.64 -2.43 17.47
N GLY A 263 17.94 -2.08 17.44
CA GLY A 263 18.50 -0.95 18.18
C GLY A 263 18.07 0.43 17.65
N SER A 264 17.69 0.54 16.37
CA SER A 264 17.43 1.83 15.75
C SER A 264 16.03 2.41 16.07
N VAL A 265 15.92 3.73 16.07
CA VAL A 265 14.64 4.44 16.28
C VAL A 265 13.63 4.06 15.20
N LEU A 266 14.07 3.85 13.96
CA LEU A 266 13.21 3.45 12.85
C LEU A 266 12.60 2.06 13.10
N SER A 267 13.39 1.08 13.54
CA SER A 267 12.85 -0.26 13.81
C SER A 267 11.87 -0.27 14.97
N LYS A 268 12.14 0.50 16.03
CA LYS A 268 11.19 0.71 17.13
C LYS A 268 9.88 1.36 16.65
N LEU A 269 9.96 2.33 15.71
CA LEU A 269 8.78 2.97 15.14
C LEU A 269 7.95 1.98 14.31
N ILE A 270 8.61 1.14 13.50
CA ILE A 270 7.93 0.09 12.70
C ILE A 270 7.28 -0.96 13.62
N ALA A 271 7.95 -1.33 14.71
CA ALA A 271 7.45 -2.34 15.66
C ALA A 271 6.17 -1.89 16.42
N ILE A 272 5.93 -0.58 16.57
CA ILE A 272 4.70 -0.05 17.19
C ILE A 272 3.47 -0.28 16.29
N GLY A 273 3.67 -0.51 14.99
CA GLY A 273 2.63 -0.77 13.99
C GLY A 273 2.26 0.46 13.15
N ASP A 274 1.73 0.19 11.97
CA ASP A 274 1.18 1.19 11.03
C ASP A 274 2.14 2.33 10.61
N ALA A 275 3.46 2.12 10.69
CA ALA A 275 4.41 3.07 10.17
C ALA A 275 4.34 3.10 8.64
N THR A 276 3.92 4.23 8.09
CA THR A 276 3.87 4.47 6.64
C THR A 276 5.00 5.39 6.23
N GLN A 277 5.56 5.15 5.04
CA GLN A 277 6.47 6.09 4.42
C GLN A 277 5.65 7.13 3.66
N GLU A 278 5.83 8.40 4.01
CA GLU A 278 5.28 9.51 3.20
C GLU A 278 6.12 9.75 1.95
N GLU A 279 5.60 10.63 1.07
CA GLU A 279 6.25 11.08 -0.16
C GLU A 279 7.74 11.39 0.06
N SER A 280 8.58 10.83 -0.82
CA SER A 280 10.05 10.77 -0.64
C SER A 280 10.73 12.13 -0.63
N TYR A 281 10.11 13.15 -1.21
CA TYR A 281 10.68 14.49 -1.36
C TYR A 281 9.73 15.56 -0.83
N GLU A 282 10.27 16.47 -0.03
CA GLU A 282 9.60 17.68 0.42
C GLU A 282 10.48 18.88 0.08
N VAL A 283 10.00 19.79 -0.74
CA VAL A 283 10.63 21.07 -1.03
C VAL A 283 9.97 22.15 -0.20
N GLN A 284 10.77 22.97 0.50
CA GLN A 284 10.25 23.97 1.41
C GLN A 284 11.13 25.22 1.53
N ILE A 285 10.50 26.33 1.89
CA ILE A 285 11.16 27.53 2.40
C ILE A 285 10.41 28.02 3.65
N LYS A 286 11.15 28.59 4.58
CA LYS A 286 10.62 29.27 5.76
C LYS A 286 11.16 30.67 5.82
N VAL A 287 10.30 31.66 6.09
CA VAL A 287 10.69 33.05 6.27
C VAL A 287 10.06 33.63 7.52
N ARG A 288 10.74 34.59 8.16
CA ARG A 288 10.17 35.34 9.29
C ARG A 288 9.34 36.49 8.73
N ILE A 289 8.19 36.71 9.35
CA ILE A 289 7.25 37.79 9.02
C ILE A 289 6.88 38.57 10.27
N PRO A 290 6.82 39.91 10.21
CA PRO A 290 6.49 40.73 11.38
C PRO A 290 4.98 40.74 11.70
N ASP A 291 4.13 40.56 10.70
CA ASP A 291 2.66 40.59 10.86
C ASP A 291 2.02 39.56 9.91
N THR A 292 1.00 38.87 10.40
CA THR A 292 0.26 37.85 9.64
C THR A 292 -0.82 38.44 8.73
N LYS A 293 -1.40 39.60 9.09
CA LYS A 293 -2.57 40.21 8.42
C LYS A 293 -2.40 40.39 6.91
N PRO A 294 -1.28 40.95 6.40
CA PRO A 294 -1.11 41.15 4.96
C PRO A 294 -1.16 39.83 4.16
N ILE A 295 -0.65 38.74 4.74
CA ILE A 295 -0.64 37.41 4.12
C ILE A 295 -2.04 36.80 4.16
N LEU A 296 -2.71 36.86 5.30
CA LEU A 296 -4.07 36.38 5.46
C LEU A 296 -5.03 37.07 4.49
N GLU A 297 -4.90 38.40 4.32
CA GLU A 297 -5.69 39.15 3.34
C GLU A 297 -5.43 38.67 1.89
N LYS A 298 -4.19 38.34 1.53
CA LYS A 298 -3.86 37.81 0.19
C LYS A 298 -4.43 36.42 -0.02
N LEU A 299 -4.39 35.56 1.00
CA LEU A 299 -4.91 34.20 0.94
C LEU A 299 -6.44 34.15 1.00
N THR A 300 -7.13 35.20 1.44
CA THR A 300 -8.60 35.28 1.45
C THR A 300 -9.18 35.97 0.20
N ARG A 301 -8.37 36.66 -0.62
CA ARG A 301 -8.78 37.23 -1.90
C ARG A 301 -8.76 36.14 -2.97
N ASP A 302 -9.63 36.26 -4.00
CA ASP A 302 -9.76 35.34 -5.15
C ASP A 302 -8.50 35.24 -6.05
N HIS A 303 -7.31 35.33 -5.46
CA HIS A 303 -6.04 35.28 -6.17
C HIS A 303 -5.48 33.86 -6.31
N TYR A 304 -5.89 32.96 -5.43
CA TYR A 304 -5.41 31.58 -5.44
C TYR A 304 -6.60 30.61 -5.46
N GLU A 305 -6.45 29.50 -6.17
CA GLU A 305 -7.37 28.39 -6.03
C GLU A 305 -7.06 27.68 -4.68
N ILE A 306 -7.93 27.94 -3.69
CA ILE A 306 -7.80 27.35 -2.34
C ILE A 306 -8.51 26.00 -2.36
N ILE A 307 -7.74 24.93 -2.22
CA ILE A 307 -8.26 23.55 -2.17
C ILE A 307 -8.77 23.23 -0.76
N ARG A 308 -8.02 23.66 0.27
CA ARG A 308 -8.35 23.36 1.67
C ARG A 308 -7.74 24.38 2.62
N THR A 309 -8.44 24.67 3.71
CA THR A 309 -7.92 25.44 4.84
C THR A 309 -8.03 24.64 6.14
N ALA A 310 -7.14 24.90 7.08
CA ALA A 310 -7.20 24.30 8.41
C ALA A 310 -6.49 25.19 9.45
N HIS A 311 -6.98 25.16 10.69
CA HIS A 311 -6.36 25.79 11.83
C HIS A 311 -6.00 24.72 12.85
N TYR A 312 -4.76 24.74 13.35
CA TYR A 312 -4.24 23.76 14.30
C TYR A 312 -3.57 24.46 15.48
N LEU A 313 -3.81 23.94 16.69
CA LEU A 313 -2.86 24.07 17.78
C LEU A 313 -2.00 22.82 17.77
N GLU A 314 -0.70 22.97 17.48
CA GLU A 314 0.25 21.87 17.38
C GLU A 314 1.11 21.81 18.64
N TYR A 315 1.07 20.67 19.33
CA TYR A 315 1.92 20.35 20.48
C TYR A 315 2.95 19.32 20.04
N ASP A 316 4.18 19.77 19.84
CA ASP A 316 5.28 18.96 19.37
C ASP A 316 6.24 18.61 20.51
N THR A 317 6.55 17.35 20.71
CA THR A 317 7.71 16.89 21.50
C THR A 317 8.73 16.27 20.54
N TYR A 318 9.90 16.88 20.43
CA TYR A 318 11.00 16.36 19.63
C TYR A 318 11.95 15.58 20.52
N PHE A 319 12.17 14.32 20.17
CA PHE A 319 13.15 13.43 20.80
C PHE A 319 14.45 13.46 20.01
N SER A 320 15.57 13.61 20.72
CA SER A 320 16.92 13.57 20.15
C SER A 320 17.68 12.37 20.70
N PHE A 321 18.56 11.80 19.88
CA PHE A 321 19.36 10.60 20.17
C PHE A 321 20.85 10.90 19.97
N ASP A 322 21.74 10.13 20.60
CA ASP A 322 23.18 10.36 20.52
C ASP A 322 23.76 10.02 19.14
N ASP A 323 23.15 9.09 18.42
CA ASP A 323 23.58 8.74 17.07
C ASP A 323 23.09 9.79 16.05
N PRO A 324 23.99 10.55 15.40
CA PRO A 324 23.61 11.52 14.36
C PRO A 324 22.90 10.87 13.14
N ALA A 325 23.08 9.56 12.93
CA ALA A 325 22.37 8.81 11.90
C ALA A 325 20.92 8.50 12.32
N GLU A 326 20.65 8.51 13.63
CA GLU A 326 19.30 8.41 14.15
C GLU A 326 18.60 9.77 14.02
N SER A 327 17.76 9.86 13.07
CA SER A 327 16.90 11.01 12.76
C SER A 327 16.10 11.47 13.98
N ARG A 328 15.67 12.73 14.00
CA ARG A 328 14.79 13.25 15.05
C ARG A 328 13.42 12.58 15.00
N LEU A 329 12.96 12.04 16.13
CA LEU A 329 11.59 11.55 16.28
C LEU A 329 10.73 12.66 16.90
N ARG A 330 9.60 12.95 16.29
CA ARG A 330 8.63 13.92 16.80
C ARG A 330 7.33 13.21 17.17
N TYR A 331 6.91 13.36 18.41
CA TYR A 331 5.54 13.15 18.81
C TYR A 331 4.76 14.46 18.59
N ARG A 332 3.61 14.38 17.97
CA ARG A 332 2.76 15.53 17.69
C ARG A 332 1.32 15.25 18.08
N GLU A 333 0.73 16.21 18.75
CA GLU A 333 -0.70 16.34 18.94
C GLU A 333 -1.19 17.54 18.13
N ASP A 334 -2.11 17.32 17.18
CA ASP A 334 -2.76 18.35 16.37
C ASP A 334 -4.19 18.53 16.90
N GLU A 335 -4.51 19.62 17.54
CA GLU A 335 -5.87 20.04 17.85
C GLU A 335 -6.44 20.84 16.68
N PHE A 336 -7.51 20.37 16.08
CA PHE A 336 -8.19 21.06 14.99
C PHE A 336 -9.17 22.06 15.56
N VAL A 337 -9.03 23.33 15.16
CA VAL A 337 -9.78 24.46 15.70
C VAL A 337 -10.77 24.98 14.65
N ASP A 338 -12.03 25.22 15.07
CA ASP A 338 -13.06 25.84 14.24
C ASP A 338 -12.93 27.37 14.19
N GLU A 339 -13.74 28.03 13.36
CA GLU A 339 -13.76 29.51 13.24
C GLU A 339 -14.13 30.24 14.55
N LYS A 340 -14.69 29.54 15.52
CA LYS A 340 -15.08 30.09 16.83
C LYS A 340 -14.01 29.84 17.90
N GLY A 341 -12.91 29.18 17.55
CA GLY A 341 -11.83 28.81 18.45
C GLY A 341 -12.09 27.56 19.28
N ASN A 342 -13.08 26.72 18.93
CA ASN A 342 -13.33 25.48 19.65
C ASN A 342 -12.56 24.32 18.98
N VAL A 343 -11.97 23.45 19.80
CA VAL A 343 -11.36 22.22 19.35
C VAL A 343 -12.46 21.20 19.01
N PHE A 344 -12.48 20.68 17.78
CA PHE A 344 -13.49 19.73 17.33
C PHE A 344 -12.92 18.35 17.00
N ASN A 345 -11.59 18.21 16.82
CA ASN A 345 -10.91 16.96 16.58
C ASN A 345 -9.47 17.03 17.10
N VAL A 346 -8.90 15.91 17.52
CA VAL A 346 -7.50 15.79 17.94
C VAL A 346 -6.86 14.61 17.23
N ARG A 347 -5.65 14.79 16.71
CA ARG A 347 -4.90 13.75 16.03
C ARG A 347 -3.51 13.62 16.62
N TYR A 348 -3.11 12.39 16.92
CA TYR A 348 -1.80 12.08 17.47
C TYR A 348 -0.93 11.36 16.44
N ARG A 349 0.35 11.76 16.30
CA ARG A 349 1.29 11.19 15.34
C ARG A 349 2.70 11.11 15.89
N LEU A 350 3.40 10.04 15.49
CA LEU A 350 4.85 9.95 15.53
C LEU A 350 5.39 10.24 14.13
N THR A 351 6.45 11.02 14.03
CA THR A 351 7.13 11.30 12.75
C THR A 351 8.62 11.15 12.94
N LEU A 352 9.23 10.17 12.26
CA LEU A 352 10.67 10.10 12.14
C LEU A 352 11.11 11.01 11.00
N ILE A 353 11.86 12.05 11.34
CA ILE A 353 12.31 13.08 10.41
C ILE A 353 13.74 12.73 10.01
N GLY A 354 13.98 12.49 8.72
CA GLY A 354 15.31 12.24 8.17
C GLY A 354 16.23 13.46 8.27
N PRO A 355 17.45 13.37 7.75
CA PRO A 355 18.41 14.48 7.77
C PRO A 355 17.82 15.75 7.11
N VAL A 356 18.18 16.90 7.68
CA VAL A 356 17.49 18.19 7.49
C VAL A 356 17.44 18.68 6.06
N ALA A 357 18.47 18.43 5.26
CA ALA A 357 18.49 18.83 3.85
C ALA A 357 19.42 17.92 3.04
N GLU A 358 18.95 17.44 1.89
CA GLU A 358 19.81 16.78 0.89
C GLU A 358 20.41 17.78 -0.10
N HIS A 359 19.64 18.80 -0.43
CA HIS A 359 20.04 19.81 -1.40
C HIS A 359 19.46 21.16 -1.06
N SER A 360 20.29 22.21 -1.25
CA SER A 360 19.87 23.60 -1.09
C SER A 360 19.81 24.26 -2.47
N TYR A 361 18.68 24.90 -2.76
CA TYR A 361 18.48 25.70 -3.96
C TYR A 361 18.72 27.19 -3.66
N PRO A 362 18.85 28.05 -4.69
CA PRO A 362 18.87 29.49 -4.50
C PRO A 362 17.68 29.97 -3.65
N HIS A 363 17.88 31.03 -2.86
CA HIS A 363 16.90 31.59 -1.94
C HIS A 363 16.58 30.76 -0.71
N SER A 364 17.49 29.88 -0.24
CA SER A 364 17.33 29.04 0.96
C SER A 364 16.13 28.09 0.87
N ILE A 365 15.91 27.55 -0.31
CA ILE A 365 14.91 26.48 -0.52
C ILE A 365 15.60 25.14 -0.27
N PHE A 366 15.00 24.30 0.55
CA PHE A 366 15.56 23.01 0.95
C PHE A 366 14.75 21.87 0.37
N LEU A 367 15.44 20.84 -0.10
CA LEU A 367 14.91 19.54 -0.43
C LEU A 367 15.26 18.58 0.70
N SER A 368 14.25 17.98 1.31
CA SER A 368 14.40 16.95 2.33
C SER A 368 13.88 15.59 1.84
N ARG A 369 14.47 14.53 2.36
CA ARG A 369 14.12 13.13 2.03
C ARG A 369 13.42 12.43 3.20
N SER A 370 12.59 11.49 2.82
CA SER A 370 11.87 10.46 3.57
C SER A 370 11.50 10.75 5.01
N ARG A 371 10.20 10.76 5.24
CA ARG A 371 9.58 10.71 6.56
C ARG A 371 8.86 9.39 6.73
N PHE A 372 8.95 8.83 7.94
CA PHE A 372 8.08 7.75 8.36
C PHE A 372 7.09 8.33 9.35
N ILE A 373 5.81 8.03 9.14
CA ILE A 373 4.73 8.45 10.02
C ILE A 373 4.03 7.23 10.59
N ALA A 374 3.74 7.26 11.88
CA ALA A 374 2.90 6.28 12.55
C ALA A 374 1.83 6.99 13.38
N PRO A 375 0.62 6.44 13.53
CA PRO A 375 -0.35 6.94 14.49
C PRO A 375 0.21 6.77 15.91
N ALA A 376 0.02 7.79 16.77
CA ALA A 376 0.41 7.70 18.16
C ALA A 376 -0.82 7.25 18.98
N ILE A 377 -0.91 5.96 19.25
CA ILE A 377 -2.04 5.32 19.97
C ILE A 377 -1.78 5.16 21.47
N HIS A 378 -0.59 5.51 21.93
CA HIS A 378 -0.19 5.47 23.35
C HIS A 378 0.12 6.86 23.90
N SER A 379 0.23 6.98 25.21
CA SER A 379 0.58 8.25 25.84
C SER A 379 2.01 8.68 25.56
N LEU A 380 2.28 9.99 25.62
CA LEU A 380 3.63 10.54 25.49
C LEU A 380 4.64 9.88 26.48
N ARG A 381 4.19 9.55 27.71
CA ARG A 381 5.01 8.84 28.68
C ARG A 381 5.48 7.48 28.17
N PHE A 382 4.57 6.71 27.54
CA PHE A 382 4.95 5.42 26.92
C PHE A 382 6.07 5.61 25.89
N TYR A 383 5.97 6.62 25.02
CA TYR A 383 6.98 6.86 24.01
C TYR A 383 8.32 7.31 24.58
N ARG A 384 8.34 8.09 25.66
CA ARG A 384 9.57 8.42 26.39
C ARG A 384 10.26 7.18 26.94
N GLU A 385 9.51 6.26 27.55
CA GLU A 385 10.04 5.01 28.11
C GLU A 385 10.48 4.02 27.02
N TYR A 386 9.77 3.98 25.89
CA TYR A 386 10.03 3.06 24.78
C TYR A 386 11.22 3.49 23.93
N PHE A 387 11.27 4.73 23.49
CA PHE A 387 12.36 5.24 22.65
C PHE A 387 13.60 5.61 23.43
N LYS A 388 13.48 6.00 24.70
CA LYS A 388 14.57 6.43 25.60
C LYS A 388 15.44 7.53 24.97
N PRO A 389 14.88 8.69 24.62
CA PRO A 389 15.65 9.78 24.04
C PRO A 389 16.68 10.33 25.03
N ASN A 390 17.80 10.87 24.53
CA ASN A 390 18.81 11.54 25.33
C ASN A 390 18.35 12.94 25.78
N SER A 391 17.58 13.61 24.95
CA SER A 391 16.97 14.90 25.27
C SER A 391 15.65 15.08 24.53
N GLU A 392 14.84 16.01 25.03
CA GLU A 392 13.56 16.36 24.39
C GLU A 392 13.35 17.87 24.41
N ILE A 393 12.61 18.37 23.40
CA ILE A 393 12.22 19.76 23.26
C ILE A 393 10.73 19.82 22.97
N GLU A 394 9.99 20.56 23.79
CA GLU A 394 8.56 20.80 23.59
C GLU A 394 8.35 22.13 22.87
N ILE A 395 7.51 22.13 21.84
CA ILE A 395 7.17 23.32 21.04
C ILE A 395 5.68 23.34 20.80
N ASN A 396 5.01 24.40 21.25
CA ASN A 396 3.61 24.63 20.98
C ASN A 396 3.47 25.74 19.94
N LYS A 397 2.65 25.50 18.93
CA LYS A 397 2.45 26.43 17.81
C LYS A 397 0.98 26.62 17.51
N ASP A 398 0.62 27.84 17.22
CA ASP A 398 -0.60 28.18 16.50
C ASP A 398 -0.31 28.18 15.01
N ARG A 399 -0.98 27.32 14.23
CA ARG A 399 -0.74 27.12 12.79
C ARG A 399 -2.00 27.29 11.97
N LEU A 400 -1.99 28.29 11.12
CA LEU A 400 -2.96 28.42 10.04
C LEU A 400 -2.38 27.81 8.77
N ARG A 401 -3.15 26.94 8.09
CA ARG A 401 -2.70 26.21 6.89
C ARG A 401 -3.67 26.36 5.75
N TRP A 402 -3.11 26.60 4.56
CA TRP A 402 -3.81 26.54 3.27
C TRP A 402 -3.14 25.51 2.39
N LEU A 403 -3.93 24.73 1.65
CA LEU A 403 -3.51 24.01 0.47
C LEU A 403 -4.04 24.80 -0.73
N ILE A 404 -3.13 25.32 -1.55
CA ILE A 404 -3.46 26.12 -2.73
C ILE A 404 -2.93 25.46 -4.00
N ARG A 405 -3.58 25.79 -5.13
CA ARG A 405 -3.00 25.50 -6.45
C ARG A 405 -2.38 26.78 -7.02
N TYR A 406 -1.11 26.71 -7.41
CA TYR A 406 -0.36 27.81 -7.98
C TYR A 406 0.37 27.35 -9.24
N LYS A 407 0.03 27.94 -10.41
CA LYS A 407 0.57 27.58 -11.74
C LYS A 407 0.47 26.07 -12.06
N GLY A 408 -0.63 25.44 -11.64
CA GLY A 408 -0.89 24.02 -11.85
C GLY A 408 -0.42 23.09 -10.73
N GLU A 409 0.51 23.56 -9.86
CA GLU A 409 1.10 22.79 -8.78
C GLU A 409 0.47 23.09 -7.42
N SER A 410 0.46 22.10 -6.52
CA SER A 410 -0.10 22.23 -5.19
C SER A 410 0.94 22.59 -4.14
N PHE A 411 0.65 23.61 -3.32
CA PHE A 411 1.51 24.07 -2.24
C PHE A 411 0.76 24.19 -0.92
N PHE A 412 1.38 23.75 0.16
CA PHE A 412 0.95 24.08 1.51
C PHE A 412 1.58 25.40 1.93
N ILE A 413 0.73 26.33 2.36
CA ILE A 413 1.13 27.58 2.98
C ILE A 413 0.79 27.49 4.47
N ASN A 414 1.79 27.58 5.34
CA ASN A 414 1.59 27.60 6.78
C ASN A 414 1.99 28.97 7.31
N VAL A 415 1.17 29.53 8.17
CA VAL A 415 1.48 30.72 8.98
C VAL A 415 1.52 30.27 10.43
N ASP A 416 2.70 30.32 11.04
CA ASP A 416 2.99 29.75 12.35
C ASP A 416 3.35 30.83 13.35
N THR A 417 2.82 30.71 14.56
CA THR A 417 3.24 31.46 15.75
C THR A 417 3.71 30.44 16.79
N ILE A 418 4.94 30.58 17.26
CA ILE A 418 5.47 29.72 18.32
C ILE A 418 5.02 30.31 19.66
N LEU A 419 4.26 29.54 20.42
CA LEU A 419 3.67 29.93 21.69
C LEU A 419 4.55 29.49 22.87
N ILE A 420 5.14 28.28 22.78
CA ILE A 420 6.00 27.69 23.82
C ILE A 420 7.19 27.00 23.15
N PRO A 421 8.44 27.37 23.53
CA PRO A 421 8.80 28.59 24.25
C PRO A 421 8.38 29.82 23.42
N GLU A 422 8.09 30.95 24.07
CA GLU A 422 7.71 32.18 23.34
C GLU A 422 8.84 32.64 22.44
N VAL A 423 8.56 32.74 21.13
CA VAL A 423 9.49 33.28 20.12
C VAL A 423 8.86 34.49 19.46
N GLU A 424 9.63 35.58 19.33
CA GLU A 424 9.12 36.82 18.75
C GLU A 424 8.91 36.72 17.24
N GLY A 425 7.75 37.21 16.77
CA GLY A 425 7.36 37.24 15.37
C GLY A 425 6.59 35.98 14.94
N HIS A 426 6.36 35.91 13.64
CA HIS A 426 5.64 34.80 13.00
C HIS A 426 6.48 34.21 11.88
N PHE A 427 6.12 33.02 11.44
CA PHE A 427 6.81 32.30 10.35
C PHE A 427 5.83 31.96 9.24
N LEU A 428 6.23 32.24 8.01
CA LEU A 428 5.57 31.73 6.81
C LEU A 428 6.40 30.56 6.28
N GLU A 429 5.78 29.41 6.13
CA GLU A 429 6.39 28.22 5.52
C GLU A 429 5.63 27.85 4.25
N ILE A 430 6.31 27.80 3.11
CA ILE A 430 5.78 27.29 1.85
C ILE A 430 6.41 25.95 1.60
N LYS A 431 5.61 24.90 1.35
CA LYS A 431 6.11 23.57 1.07
C LYS A 431 5.24 22.80 0.10
N SER A 432 5.87 21.88 -0.61
CA SER A 432 5.19 20.90 -1.44
C SER A 432 5.87 19.54 -1.29
N ARG A 433 5.10 18.47 -1.53
CA ARG A 433 5.58 17.10 -1.41
C ARG A 433 5.37 16.35 -2.72
N THR A 434 6.22 15.38 -2.98
CA THR A 434 6.14 14.54 -4.17
C THR A 434 6.97 13.25 -4.00
N TRP A 435 6.67 12.25 -4.79
CA TRP A 435 7.48 11.03 -4.94
C TRP A 435 8.60 11.19 -5.97
N SER A 436 8.53 12.19 -6.85
CA SER A 436 9.46 12.41 -7.94
C SER A 436 10.45 13.52 -7.62
N ARG A 437 11.76 13.24 -7.81
CA ARG A 437 12.80 14.25 -7.67
C ARG A 437 12.66 15.36 -8.73
N VAL A 438 12.32 15.00 -9.96
CA VAL A 438 12.14 15.96 -11.06
C VAL A 438 10.99 16.93 -10.76
N ASP A 439 9.88 16.41 -10.24
CA ASP A 439 8.74 17.22 -9.82
C ASP A 439 9.12 18.14 -8.63
N ALA A 440 9.91 17.62 -7.67
CA ALA A 440 10.41 18.45 -6.57
C ALA A 440 11.29 19.63 -7.07
N GLU A 441 12.13 19.39 -8.07
CA GLU A 441 12.97 20.42 -8.70
C GLU A 441 12.11 21.50 -9.41
N GLN A 442 11.08 21.09 -10.15
CA GLN A 442 10.11 22.00 -10.79
C GLN A 442 9.37 22.86 -9.75
N LYS A 443 8.92 22.24 -8.66
CA LYS A 443 8.25 22.93 -7.55
C LYS A 443 9.19 23.91 -6.83
N ALA A 444 10.49 23.57 -6.69
CA ALA A 444 11.49 24.46 -6.13
C ALA A 444 11.65 25.75 -6.96
N GLU A 445 11.55 25.68 -8.28
CA GLU A 445 11.63 26.85 -9.17
C GLU A 445 10.41 27.79 -9.04
N LEU A 446 9.25 27.28 -8.64
CA LEU A 446 8.02 28.07 -8.46
C LEU A 446 7.97 28.80 -7.11
N ILE A 447 8.59 28.24 -6.07
CA ILE A 447 8.55 28.80 -4.70
C ILE A 447 9.02 30.25 -4.62
N PRO A 448 10.11 30.73 -5.26
CA PRO A 448 10.53 32.14 -5.20
C PRO A 448 9.46 33.10 -5.69
N SER A 449 8.78 32.77 -6.80
CA SER A 449 7.69 33.59 -7.34
C SER A 449 6.50 33.65 -6.38
N LEU A 450 6.12 32.51 -5.81
CA LEU A 450 5.02 32.41 -4.84
C LEU A 450 5.34 33.18 -3.55
N LEU A 451 6.59 33.03 -3.05
CA LEU A 451 7.06 33.77 -1.87
C LEU A 451 7.00 35.27 -2.09
N LYS A 452 7.51 35.76 -3.23
CA LYS A 452 7.49 37.19 -3.61
C LYS A 452 6.06 37.72 -3.69
N GLU A 453 5.11 36.96 -4.23
CA GLU A 453 3.70 37.34 -4.28
C GLU A 453 3.09 37.45 -2.86
N LEU A 454 3.44 36.53 -1.95
CA LEU A 454 2.88 36.49 -0.60
C LEU A 454 3.51 37.56 0.31
N VAL A 455 4.85 37.69 0.34
CA VAL A 455 5.56 38.49 1.36
C VAL A 455 6.22 39.75 0.74
N GLY A 456 6.49 39.75 -0.55
CA GLY A 456 7.27 40.83 -1.20
C GLY A 456 8.77 40.50 -1.24
N ASP A 457 9.59 41.54 -1.59
CA ASP A 457 11.05 41.37 -1.80
C ASP A 457 11.87 41.43 -0.49
N GLU A 458 11.27 41.80 0.66
CA GLU A 458 11.99 42.05 1.92
C GLU A 458 11.91 40.89 2.93
N SER A 459 11.66 39.65 2.49
CA SER A 459 11.60 38.49 3.39
C SER A 459 12.99 37.96 3.76
N THR A 460 13.22 37.65 5.04
CA THR A 460 14.45 37.03 5.51
C THR A 460 14.26 35.53 5.66
N PRO A 461 14.93 34.69 4.83
CA PRO A 461 14.88 33.23 4.96
C PRO A 461 15.40 32.78 6.32
N VAL A 462 14.76 31.70 6.85
CA VAL A 462 15.14 31.06 8.11
C VAL A 462 15.54 29.63 7.80
N GLU A 463 16.81 29.32 7.91
CA GLU A 463 17.37 27.98 7.63
C GLU A 463 17.20 27.01 8.82
N MET A 464 17.08 27.58 10.02
CA MET A 464 16.88 26.77 11.24
C MET A 464 15.53 26.08 11.29
N GLU A 465 15.52 24.86 11.77
CA GLU A 465 14.30 24.14 12.11
C GLU A 465 13.68 24.68 13.42
N TYR A 466 12.39 24.41 13.66
CA TYR A 466 11.69 24.88 14.85
C TYR A 466 12.36 24.51 16.19
N PRO A 467 12.93 23.29 16.37
CA PRO A 467 13.68 22.99 17.60
C PRO A 467 14.92 23.89 17.79
N GLU A 468 15.61 24.22 16.72
CA GLU A 468 16.80 25.09 16.78
C GLU A 468 16.43 26.54 17.10
N ILE A 469 15.33 27.02 16.48
CA ILE A 469 14.76 28.36 16.79
C ILE A 469 14.34 28.42 18.27
N ALA A 470 13.65 27.41 18.76
CA ALA A 470 13.18 27.33 20.15
C ALA A 470 14.36 27.34 21.14
N LEU A 471 15.46 26.65 20.83
CA LEU A 471 16.66 26.61 21.67
C LEU A 471 17.43 27.92 21.66
N THR A 472 17.51 28.63 20.53
CA THR A 472 18.36 29.81 20.38
C THR A 472 17.64 31.12 20.72
N GLU A 473 16.33 31.19 20.49
CA GLU A 473 15.55 32.42 20.61
C GLU A 473 14.40 32.32 21.63
N GLY A 474 14.09 31.12 22.09
CA GLY A 474 12.96 30.89 23.01
C GLY A 474 13.23 31.52 24.37
N LYS A 475 12.25 32.28 24.88
CA LYS A 475 12.28 32.81 26.23
C LYS A 475 12.00 31.68 27.23
N PRO A 476 12.82 31.52 28.29
CA PRO A 476 12.51 30.54 29.34
C PRO A 476 11.13 30.84 29.95
N GLN A 477 10.38 29.80 30.24
CA GLN A 477 9.18 29.92 31.08
C GLN A 477 9.65 30.14 32.53
N ASP A 478 9.16 31.24 33.17
CA ASP A 478 9.37 31.49 34.60
C ASP A 478 8.65 30.45 35.48
#